data_5373c2ab1003db8375f87b8324ffac6d
#
_entry.id   5373c2ab1003db8375f87b8324ffac6d
#
_cell.length_a   1.000
_cell.length_b   1.000
_cell.length_c   1.000
_cell.angle_alpha   90.00
_cell.angle_beta   90.00
_cell.angle_gamma   90.00
#
_symmetry.space_group_name_H-M   'P 1'
#
loop_
_entity.id
_entity.type
_entity.pdbx_description
1 polymer ?
#
loop_
_entity_poly.entity_id
_entity_poly.type
_entity_poly.pdbx_seq_one_letter_code
_entity_poly.pdbx_strand_id
1 'polypeptide(L)'
;MMTPTTLRELYFAVHEYAGSAVFSDVLSPWLGEHAASAREMLAPLAVCGEWQRTEYVWGDLLEQAYALSRISDLLLLGFQPGLPGGAATPWAHRLHLPDHEVRVTADEYVGFFSALGMRRMEVARFDPFFHEIAAVDQSDDPDEPIELTGEQWPCLMLGELLFGRAGVVVRAGERHATAGIADRSALEDSFLRRHRPTSDGSLGWGHNSQWKTDFRRDYLTADAYRFNVDANADIDGESPFGDADLTPAERRDLVRHRCAVRRSEHLPDAENPDENPLVDWRLTVPRS
;
A
#
# COMPACT_ATOMS: atom_id res chain seq x y z
N MET A 1 2.81 29.55 9.74
CA MET A 1 2.84 28.53 8.66
C MET A 1 1.44 28.52 8.09
N MET A 2 1.26 28.54 6.76
CA MET A 2 -0.09 28.44 6.18
C MET A 2 -0.60 27.02 6.37
N THR A 3 -1.87 26.85 6.73
CA THR A 3 -2.51 25.54 6.82
C THR A 3 -2.58 24.92 5.42
N PRO A 4 -2.15 23.66 5.23
CA PRO A 4 -2.28 22.97 3.95
C PRO A 4 -3.75 22.92 3.51
N THR A 5 -4.04 23.19 2.23
CA THR A 5 -5.41 23.22 1.69
C THR A 5 -5.76 21.96 0.92
N THR A 6 -4.75 21.24 0.43
CA THR A 6 -4.88 19.97 -0.31
C THR A 6 -4.19 18.82 0.41
N LEU A 7 -4.57 17.58 0.07
CA LEU A 7 -3.88 16.39 0.61
C LEU A 7 -2.42 16.32 0.16
N ARG A 8 -2.09 16.83 -1.01
CA ARG A 8 -0.70 16.95 -1.47
C ARG A 8 0.12 17.90 -0.61
N GLU A 9 -0.42 19.07 -0.28
CA GLU A 9 0.24 20.02 0.62
C GLU A 9 0.36 19.44 2.04
N LEU A 10 -0.67 18.71 2.49
CA LEU A 10 -0.62 18.00 3.76
C LEU A 10 0.48 16.93 3.78
N TYR A 11 0.67 16.19 2.69
CA TYR A 11 1.78 15.24 2.57
C TYR A 11 3.12 15.93 2.80
N PHE A 12 3.38 17.06 2.14
CA PHE A 12 4.64 17.80 2.34
C PHE A 12 4.77 18.34 3.75
N ALA A 13 3.68 18.85 4.34
CA ALA A 13 3.70 19.31 5.71
C ALA A 13 4.04 18.20 6.71
N VAL A 14 3.55 16.97 6.50
CA VAL A 14 3.90 15.79 7.30
C VAL A 14 5.34 15.34 7.03
N HIS A 15 5.74 15.29 5.75
CA HIS A 15 7.07 14.85 5.34
C HIS A 15 8.20 15.76 5.89
N GLU A 16 7.96 17.07 5.91
CA GLU A 16 8.94 18.08 6.35
C GLU A 16 8.83 18.38 7.87
N TYR A 17 7.86 17.74 8.56
CA TYR A 17 7.64 18.01 9.98
C TYR A 17 8.77 17.44 10.83
N ALA A 18 9.51 18.30 11.50
CA ALA A 18 10.65 17.95 12.35
C ALA A 18 10.34 17.91 13.86
N GLY A 19 9.08 18.08 14.25
CA GLY A 19 8.65 18.02 15.66
C GLY A 19 8.38 16.60 16.14
N SER A 20 7.83 16.47 17.34
CA SER A 20 7.53 15.18 17.99
C SER A 20 6.03 14.86 18.10
N ALA A 21 5.15 15.75 17.66
CA ALA A 21 3.71 15.66 17.87
C ALA A 21 2.92 15.99 16.58
N VAL A 22 3.25 15.31 15.48
CA VAL A 22 2.67 15.57 14.16
C VAL A 22 1.15 15.52 14.15
N PHE A 23 0.53 14.67 14.98
CA PHE A 23 -0.91 14.59 15.06
C PHE A 23 -1.53 15.89 15.57
N SER A 24 -1.07 16.40 16.71
CA SER A 24 -1.60 17.63 17.31
C SER A 24 -1.20 18.90 16.53
N ASP A 25 -0.01 18.92 15.94
CA ASP A 25 0.55 20.11 15.34
C ASP A 25 0.17 20.30 13.87
N VAL A 26 -0.09 19.19 13.15
CA VAL A 26 -0.36 19.20 11.70
C VAL A 26 -1.71 18.56 11.37
N LEU A 27 -1.91 17.29 11.77
CA LEU A 27 -3.04 16.50 11.32
C LEU A 27 -4.38 16.94 11.93
N SER A 28 -4.43 17.15 13.25
CA SER A 28 -5.64 17.55 13.97
C SER A 28 -6.13 18.95 13.56
N PRO A 29 -5.29 19.99 13.44
CA PRO A 29 -5.71 21.26 12.89
C PRO A 29 -6.25 21.17 11.47
N TRP A 30 -5.57 20.41 10.61
CA TRP A 30 -6.02 20.20 9.24
C TRP A 30 -7.39 19.52 9.19
N LEU A 31 -7.62 18.48 10.01
CA LEU A 31 -8.93 17.82 10.12
C LEU A 31 -10.02 18.80 10.54
N GLY A 32 -9.74 19.69 11.49
CA GLY A 32 -10.69 20.70 11.96
C GLY A 32 -11.22 21.60 10.84
N GLU A 33 -10.39 21.87 9.84
CA GLU A 33 -10.72 22.76 8.73
C GLU A 33 -11.24 21.99 7.49
N HIS A 34 -10.71 20.79 7.20
CA HIS A 34 -10.87 20.15 5.90
C HIS A 34 -11.53 18.76 5.92
N ALA A 35 -11.76 18.13 7.08
CA ALA A 35 -12.27 16.76 7.14
C ALA A 35 -13.59 16.56 6.41
N ALA A 36 -14.52 17.51 6.51
CA ALA A 36 -15.84 17.40 5.86
C ALA A 36 -15.71 17.41 4.32
N SER A 37 -14.97 18.37 3.78
CA SER A 37 -14.76 18.49 2.32
C SER A 37 -13.93 17.35 1.76
N ALA A 38 -12.91 16.87 2.49
CA ALA A 38 -12.12 15.71 2.09
C ALA A 38 -12.95 14.42 2.08
N ARG A 39 -13.83 14.23 3.06
CA ARG A 39 -14.75 13.08 3.08
C ARG A 39 -15.72 13.11 1.90
N GLU A 40 -16.31 14.27 1.58
CA GLU A 40 -17.19 14.43 0.43
C GLU A 40 -16.45 14.14 -0.88
N MET A 41 -15.23 14.66 -1.02
CA MET A 41 -14.37 14.42 -2.18
C MET A 41 -14.04 12.92 -2.36
N LEU A 42 -13.73 12.20 -1.27
CA LEU A 42 -13.36 10.79 -1.32
C LEU A 42 -14.57 9.84 -1.46
N ALA A 43 -15.79 10.29 -1.14
CA ALA A 43 -16.99 9.45 -1.13
C ALA A 43 -17.24 8.67 -2.44
N PRO A 44 -16.97 9.19 -3.63
CA PRO A 44 -17.13 8.43 -4.87
C PRO A 44 -16.27 7.16 -4.94
N LEU A 45 -15.12 7.11 -4.26
CA LEU A 45 -14.26 5.93 -4.23
C LEU A 45 -14.81 4.81 -3.35
N ALA A 46 -15.79 5.09 -2.49
CA ALA A 46 -16.30 4.14 -1.51
C ALA A 46 -17.08 2.96 -2.11
N VAL A 47 -17.48 3.03 -3.37
CA VAL A 47 -18.28 2.01 -4.06
C VAL A 47 -17.58 1.58 -5.33
N CYS A 48 -17.52 0.25 -5.55
CA CYS A 48 -17.04 -0.31 -6.80
C CYS A 48 -18.06 -0.07 -7.92
N GLY A 49 -17.72 0.80 -8.85
CA GLY A 49 -18.56 1.12 -10.02
C GLY A 49 -17.83 0.90 -11.33
N GLU A 50 -18.58 0.82 -12.44
CA GLU A 50 -18.00 0.95 -13.78
C GLU A 50 -17.60 2.42 -13.98
N TRP A 51 -16.34 2.70 -13.74
CA TRP A 51 -15.81 4.02 -13.82
C TRP A 51 -15.25 4.25 -15.22
N GLN A 52 -15.94 5.03 -16.03
CA GLN A 52 -15.31 5.56 -17.22
C GLN A 52 -14.22 6.54 -16.76
N ARG A 53 -12.98 6.20 -17.00
CA ARG A 53 -11.83 7.12 -16.90
C ARG A 53 -12.05 8.29 -17.85
N THR A 54 -12.83 9.25 -17.47
CA THR A 54 -12.81 10.56 -18.12
C THR A 54 -11.67 11.35 -17.50
N GLU A 55 -10.63 11.59 -18.27
CA GLU A 55 -9.30 12.08 -17.85
C GLU A 55 -9.29 13.31 -16.92
N TYR A 56 -10.35 14.06 -16.82
CA TYR A 56 -10.36 15.35 -16.11
C TYR A 56 -10.86 15.27 -14.66
N VAL A 57 -11.90 14.54 -14.36
CA VAL A 57 -12.50 14.52 -13.01
C VAL A 57 -11.84 13.47 -12.13
N TRP A 58 -11.37 12.38 -12.71
CA TRP A 58 -10.75 11.26 -11.97
C TRP A 58 -9.26 11.48 -11.71
N GLY A 59 -8.57 12.21 -12.57
CA GLY A 59 -7.17 12.57 -12.36
C GLY A 59 -7.00 13.25 -11.01
N ASP A 60 -7.82 14.23 -10.71
CA ASP A 60 -7.73 15.00 -9.46
C ASP A 60 -8.08 14.14 -8.24
N LEU A 61 -9.13 13.30 -8.32
CA LEU A 61 -9.56 12.45 -7.22
C LEU A 61 -8.54 11.35 -6.91
N LEU A 62 -8.01 10.68 -7.94
CA LEU A 62 -6.98 9.66 -7.76
C LEU A 62 -5.67 10.26 -7.30
N GLU A 63 -5.31 11.47 -7.76
CA GLU A 63 -4.17 12.22 -7.23
C GLU A 63 -4.31 12.51 -5.75
N GLN A 64 -5.49 12.95 -5.29
CA GLN A 64 -5.76 13.19 -3.87
C GLN A 64 -5.74 11.88 -3.06
N ALA A 65 -6.32 10.80 -3.59
CA ALA A 65 -6.26 9.48 -2.96
C ALA A 65 -4.83 8.95 -2.87
N TYR A 66 -4.02 9.16 -3.91
CA TYR A 66 -2.60 8.84 -3.90
C TYR A 66 -1.86 9.66 -2.84
N ALA A 67 -2.06 10.97 -2.79
CA ALA A 67 -1.44 11.82 -1.77
C ALA A 67 -1.81 11.35 -0.35
N LEU A 68 -3.07 10.97 -0.13
CA LEU A 68 -3.53 10.44 1.16
C LEU A 68 -2.86 9.09 1.50
N SER A 69 -2.66 8.22 0.52
CA SER A 69 -1.92 6.98 0.71
C SER A 69 -0.46 7.23 1.06
N ARG A 70 0.16 8.27 0.48
CA ARG A 70 1.54 8.67 0.82
C ARG A 70 1.64 9.24 2.25
N ILE A 71 0.63 9.98 2.71
CA ILE A 71 0.52 10.38 4.12
C ILE A 71 0.45 9.14 5.01
N SER A 72 -0.41 8.16 4.66
CA SER A 72 -0.48 6.88 5.38
C SER A 72 0.89 6.20 5.48
N ASP A 73 1.65 6.13 4.38
CA ASP A 73 2.98 5.53 4.37
C ASP A 73 3.95 6.20 5.33
N LEU A 74 3.96 7.54 5.38
CA LEU A 74 4.80 8.29 6.32
C LEU A 74 4.41 8.00 7.78
N LEU A 75 3.10 8.00 8.08
CA LEU A 75 2.61 7.72 9.42
C LEU A 75 2.89 6.29 9.87
N LEU A 76 2.92 5.33 8.93
CA LEU A 76 3.20 3.92 9.20
C LEU A 76 4.68 3.60 9.41
N LEU A 77 5.61 4.50 9.09
CA LEU A 77 7.05 4.24 9.28
C LEU A 77 7.40 3.90 10.74
N GLY A 78 6.70 4.50 11.70
CA GLY A 78 6.90 4.23 13.12
C GLY A 78 6.42 2.86 13.61
N PHE A 79 5.52 2.19 12.86
CA PHE A 79 4.98 0.87 13.21
C PHE A 79 5.76 -0.28 12.57
N GLN A 80 6.60 0.01 11.58
CA GLN A 80 7.32 -1.03 10.87
C GLN A 80 8.43 -1.62 11.74
N PRO A 81 8.63 -2.95 11.68
CA PRO A 81 9.72 -3.58 12.40
C PRO A 81 11.07 -3.01 11.96
N GLY A 82 12.03 -2.97 12.87
CA GLY A 82 13.40 -2.58 12.56
C GLY A 82 14.06 -3.55 11.57
N LEU A 83 15.03 -3.05 10.80
CA LEU A 83 15.83 -3.93 9.93
C LEU A 83 16.59 -4.94 10.79
N PRO A 84 16.59 -6.22 10.44
CA PRO A 84 17.44 -7.21 11.07
C PRO A 84 18.91 -6.75 11.01
N GLY A 85 19.56 -6.68 12.17
CA GLY A 85 20.98 -6.34 12.26
C GLY A 85 21.34 -4.87 12.05
N GLY A 86 20.37 -3.95 11.98
CA GLY A 86 20.62 -2.51 11.80
C GLY A 86 21.22 -2.16 10.44
N ALA A 87 21.15 -3.06 9.47
CA ALA A 87 21.64 -2.80 8.12
C ALA A 87 20.80 -1.70 7.44
N ALA A 88 21.49 -0.65 6.99
CA ALA A 88 20.87 0.29 6.06
C ALA A 88 20.50 -0.48 4.78
N THR A 89 19.28 -0.30 4.29
CA THR A 89 18.95 -0.88 3.00
C THR A 89 19.84 -0.27 1.92
N PRO A 90 20.34 -1.01 0.94
CA PRO A 90 21.08 -0.46 -0.19
C PRO A 90 20.32 0.65 -0.93
N TRP A 91 19.02 0.73 -0.72
CA TRP A 91 18.06 1.62 -1.37
C TRP A 91 17.59 2.78 -0.49
N ALA A 92 18.10 2.91 0.73
CA ALA A 92 17.68 3.98 1.65
C ALA A 92 17.75 5.39 1.01
N HIS A 93 18.73 5.62 0.13
CA HIS A 93 18.87 6.86 -0.61
C HIS A 93 17.78 7.08 -1.69
N ARG A 94 17.09 6.02 -2.15
CA ARG A 94 15.99 6.12 -3.12
C ARG A 94 14.62 6.24 -2.43
N LEU A 95 14.55 5.94 -1.14
CA LEU A 95 13.29 5.92 -0.43
C LEU A 95 12.77 7.33 -0.08
N HIS A 96 13.57 8.36 -0.24
CA HIS A 96 13.21 9.74 0.13
C HIS A 96 12.46 9.80 1.47
N LEU A 97 12.90 8.97 2.42
CA LEU A 97 12.35 8.98 3.76
C LEU A 97 12.69 10.30 4.43
N PRO A 98 11.80 10.83 5.29
CA PRO A 98 12.15 11.98 6.09
C PRO A 98 13.38 11.66 6.97
N ASP A 99 14.26 12.65 7.17
CA ASP A 99 15.46 12.51 8.00
C ASP A 99 15.12 12.22 9.48
N HIS A 100 13.86 12.35 9.85
CA HIS A 100 13.33 12.15 11.20
C HIS A 100 12.12 11.22 11.16
N GLU A 101 11.88 10.50 12.24
CA GLU A 101 10.71 9.64 12.34
C GLU A 101 9.45 10.44 12.65
N VAL A 102 8.47 10.38 11.74
CA VAL A 102 7.10 10.79 12.01
C VAL A 102 6.45 9.74 12.90
N ARG A 103 5.98 10.11 14.08
CA ARG A 103 5.38 9.18 15.03
C ARG A 103 3.95 9.58 15.35
N VAL A 104 3.07 8.59 15.26
CA VAL A 104 1.69 8.66 15.74
C VAL A 104 1.38 7.37 16.52
N THR A 105 0.42 7.42 17.41
CA THR A 105 -0.16 6.23 18.03
C THR A 105 -1.12 5.53 17.07
N ALA A 106 -1.45 4.26 17.33
CA ALA A 106 -2.43 3.54 16.54
C ALA A 106 -3.81 4.23 16.56
N ASP A 107 -4.20 4.78 17.71
CA ASP A 107 -5.47 5.51 17.86
C ASP A 107 -5.47 6.83 17.07
N GLU A 108 -4.36 7.57 17.05
CA GLU A 108 -4.21 8.78 16.24
C GLU A 108 -4.25 8.46 14.75
N TYR A 109 -3.56 7.41 14.32
CA TYR A 109 -3.60 6.93 12.94
C TYR A 109 -5.03 6.57 12.53
N VAL A 110 -5.70 5.70 13.28
CA VAL A 110 -7.09 5.31 13.01
C VAL A 110 -8.03 6.52 13.09
N GLY A 111 -7.83 7.40 14.09
CA GLY A 111 -8.62 8.61 14.29
C GLY A 111 -8.57 9.54 13.09
N PHE A 112 -7.36 9.77 12.54
CA PHE A 112 -7.18 10.60 11.35
C PHE A 112 -7.98 10.06 10.16
N PHE A 113 -7.81 8.79 9.81
CA PHE A 113 -8.50 8.20 8.67
C PHE A 113 -10.00 8.00 8.90
N SER A 114 -10.43 7.76 10.14
CA SER A 114 -11.85 7.70 10.49
C SER A 114 -12.57 9.03 10.31
N ALA A 115 -11.90 10.14 10.62
CA ALA A 115 -12.41 11.48 10.34
C ALA A 115 -12.63 11.72 8.84
N LEU A 116 -11.92 11.01 7.96
CA LEU A 116 -12.08 11.02 6.50
C LEU A 116 -13.09 9.98 5.97
N GLY A 117 -13.79 9.25 6.86
CA GLY A 117 -14.82 8.29 6.51
C GLY A 117 -14.35 6.85 6.38
N MET A 118 -13.11 6.55 6.72
CA MET A 118 -12.59 5.19 6.70
C MET A 118 -12.94 4.46 7.99
N ARG A 119 -12.95 3.13 7.93
CA ARG A 119 -13.16 2.25 9.09
C ARG A 119 -12.03 1.24 9.19
N ARG A 120 -11.61 0.95 10.42
CA ARG A 120 -10.74 -0.18 10.72
C ARG A 120 -11.46 -1.49 10.44
N MET A 121 -10.73 -2.44 9.84
CA MET A 121 -11.17 -3.81 9.63
C MET A 121 -10.29 -4.76 10.42
N GLU A 122 -10.93 -5.74 11.07
CA GLU A 122 -10.25 -6.82 11.78
C GLU A 122 -10.61 -8.15 11.11
N VAL A 123 -9.60 -8.90 10.69
CA VAL A 123 -9.76 -10.20 10.04
C VAL A 123 -8.85 -11.19 10.73
N ALA A 124 -9.48 -12.22 11.35
CA ALA A 124 -8.79 -13.14 12.26
C ALA A 124 -7.88 -14.17 11.58
N ARG A 125 -7.97 -14.32 10.26
CA ARG A 125 -7.12 -15.25 9.49
C ARG A 125 -6.41 -14.46 8.40
N PHE A 126 -5.23 -14.93 8.03
CA PHE A 126 -4.52 -14.32 6.92
C PHE A 126 -5.35 -14.36 5.64
N ASP A 127 -5.56 -13.19 5.07
CA ASP A 127 -6.19 -12.99 3.77
C ASP A 127 -5.40 -11.88 3.04
N PRO A 128 -4.82 -12.15 1.89
CA PRO A 128 -3.99 -11.19 1.15
C PRO A 128 -4.76 -9.95 0.68
N PHE A 129 -6.09 -9.97 0.70
CA PHE A 129 -6.87 -8.75 0.45
C PHE A 129 -6.70 -7.74 1.59
N PHE A 130 -6.81 -8.20 2.85
CA PHE A 130 -6.78 -7.32 4.02
C PHE A 130 -5.40 -7.17 4.65
N HIS A 131 -4.47 -8.09 4.35
CA HIS A 131 -3.17 -8.16 5.01
C HIS A 131 -2.01 -8.00 4.03
N GLU A 132 -0.98 -7.29 4.47
CA GLU A 132 0.36 -7.36 3.87
C GLU A 132 1.34 -7.89 4.91
N ILE A 133 2.24 -8.74 4.46
CA ILE A 133 3.23 -9.38 5.34
C ILE A 133 4.32 -8.35 5.66
N ALA A 134 4.39 -7.92 6.91
CA ALA A 134 5.41 -7.00 7.41
C ALA A 134 6.65 -7.74 7.92
N ALA A 135 6.48 -8.97 8.43
CA ALA A 135 7.56 -9.85 8.85
C ALA A 135 7.14 -11.31 8.76
N VAL A 136 8.10 -12.21 8.50
CA VAL A 136 7.90 -13.65 8.47
C VAL A 136 8.73 -14.30 9.57
N ASP A 137 8.07 -15.05 10.47
CA ASP A 137 8.69 -16.05 11.34
C ASP A 137 8.73 -17.37 10.57
N GLN A 138 9.90 -17.69 10.02
CA GLN A 138 10.03 -18.84 9.15
C GLN A 138 9.93 -20.14 9.92
N SER A 139 8.98 -21.00 9.55
CA SER A 139 8.82 -22.33 10.11
C SER A 139 9.88 -23.30 9.56
N ASP A 140 10.28 -24.28 10.41
CA ASP A 140 11.11 -25.41 9.98
C ASP A 140 10.32 -26.40 9.07
N ASP A 141 8.97 -26.42 9.17
CA ASP A 141 8.12 -27.16 8.26
C ASP A 141 7.83 -26.31 7.01
N PRO A 142 8.38 -26.69 5.84
CA PRO A 142 8.19 -25.91 4.62
C PRO A 142 6.73 -25.86 4.13
N ASP A 143 5.88 -26.75 4.58
CA ASP A 143 4.46 -26.86 4.22
C ASP A 143 3.51 -26.21 5.25
N GLU A 144 4.03 -25.61 6.33
CA GLU A 144 3.19 -24.93 7.34
C GLU A 144 2.44 -23.77 6.70
N PRO A 145 1.07 -23.75 6.76
CA PRO A 145 0.28 -22.65 6.21
C PRO A 145 0.59 -21.32 6.90
N ILE A 146 0.23 -20.20 6.22
CA ILE A 146 0.39 -18.87 6.81
C ILE A 146 -0.56 -18.71 8.01
N GLU A 147 0.00 -18.45 9.18
CA GLU A 147 -0.70 -18.13 10.42
C GLU A 147 -0.38 -16.70 10.85
N LEU A 148 -1.41 -15.94 11.27
CA LEU A 148 -1.22 -14.61 11.84
C LEU A 148 -0.68 -14.73 13.26
N THR A 149 0.45 -14.09 13.55
CA THR A 149 1.05 -14.06 14.88
C THR A 149 1.05 -12.67 15.50
N GLY A 150 0.84 -11.62 14.71
CA GLY A 150 0.74 -10.24 15.20
C GLY A 150 0.27 -9.25 14.14
N GLU A 151 -0.25 -8.11 14.61
CA GLU A 151 -0.58 -6.94 13.78
C GLU A 151 0.35 -5.79 14.16
N GLN A 152 0.95 -5.16 13.16
CA GLN A 152 1.81 -3.98 13.32
C GLN A 152 1.03 -2.68 13.11
N TRP A 153 0.15 -2.65 12.11
CA TRP A 153 -0.78 -1.56 11.83
C TRP A 153 -2.09 -2.08 11.24
N PRO A 154 -3.19 -1.34 11.45
CA PRO A 154 -4.53 -1.83 11.09
C PRO A 154 -4.83 -1.71 9.59
N CYS A 155 -5.77 -2.55 9.13
CA CYS A 155 -6.41 -2.41 7.83
C CYS A 155 -7.46 -1.28 7.86
N LEU A 156 -7.51 -0.49 6.78
CA LEU A 156 -8.46 0.60 6.59
C LEU A 156 -9.28 0.40 5.31
N MET A 157 -10.60 0.54 5.44
CA MET A 157 -11.56 0.49 4.33
C MET A 157 -12.33 1.80 4.21
N LEU A 158 -12.49 2.30 2.98
CA LEU A 158 -13.42 3.38 2.64
C LEU A 158 -14.61 2.75 1.90
N GLY A 159 -15.70 2.47 2.63
CA GLY A 159 -16.80 1.68 2.07
C GLY A 159 -16.32 0.30 1.60
N GLU A 160 -16.46 0.02 0.31
CA GLU A 160 -15.98 -1.21 -0.36
C GLU A 160 -14.49 -1.13 -0.74
N LEU A 161 -13.91 0.08 -0.85
CA LEU A 161 -12.52 0.29 -1.25
C LEU A 161 -11.57 -0.13 -0.12
N LEU A 162 -10.60 -0.96 -0.46
CA LEU A 162 -9.44 -1.20 0.39
C LEU A 162 -8.48 -0.01 0.29
N PHE A 163 -8.42 0.81 1.34
CA PHE A 163 -7.50 1.94 1.37
C PHE A 163 -6.08 1.52 1.78
N GLY A 164 -5.96 0.76 2.86
CA GLY A 164 -4.68 0.27 3.36
C GLY A 164 -4.83 -1.09 4.01
N ARG A 165 -3.89 -2.01 3.75
CA ARG A 165 -3.86 -3.32 4.38
C ARG A 165 -3.30 -3.24 5.79
N ALA A 166 -3.73 -4.17 6.66
CA ALA A 166 -3.02 -4.39 7.91
C ALA A 166 -1.61 -4.93 7.64
N GLY A 167 -0.62 -4.36 8.30
CA GLY A 167 0.71 -4.94 8.35
C GLY A 167 0.76 -6.03 9.41
N VAL A 168 1.09 -7.25 8.99
CA VAL A 168 1.03 -8.40 9.89
C VAL A 168 2.35 -9.14 9.99
N VAL A 169 2.60 -9.72 11.15
CA VAL A 169 3.62 -10.73 11.35
C VAL A 169 2.97 -12.08 11.14
N VAL A 170 3.61 -12.92 10.34
CA VAL A 170 3.11 -14.26 10.05
C VAL A 170 4.15 -15.32 10.39
N ARG A 171 3.67 -16.49 10.82
CA ARG A 171 4.44 -17.73 10.82
C ARG A 171 4.04 -18.53 9.58
N ALA A 172 5.01 -19.03 8.82
CA ALA A 172 4.75 -19.78 7.61
C ALA A 172 5.92 -20.66 7.19
N GLY A 173 5.62 -21.77 6.52
CA GLY A 173 6.58 -22.57 5.79
C GLY A 173 7.05 -21.86 4.51
N GLU A 174 8.26 -22.19 4.05
CA GLU A 174 8.92 -21.53 2.91
C GLU A 174 8.09 -21.62 1.62
N ARG A 175 7.25 -22.67 1.47
CA ARG A 175 6.37 -22.85 0.31
C ARG A 175 5.15 -21.92 0.31
N HIS A 176 4.87 -21.25 1.42
CA HIS A 176 3.75 -20.32 1.57
C HIS A 176 4.19 -18.87 1.65
N ALA A 177 5.22 -18.57 2.46
CA ALA A 177 5.85 -17.27 2.52
C ALA A 177 7.33 -17.41 2.90
N THR A 178 8.21 -16.75 2.15
CA THR A 178 9.68 -16.80 2.38
C THR A 178 10.12 -15.52 3.06
N ALA A 179 10.79 -15.67 4.21
CA ALA A 179 11.41 -14.55 4.91
C ALA A 179 12.48 -13.87 4.02
N GLY A 180 12.51 -12.55 4.01
CA GLY A 180 13.38 -11.76 3.13
C GLY A 180 12.82 -11.58 1.71
N ILE A 181 11.72 -12.24 1.36
CA ILE A 181 10.97 -12.04 0.11
C ILE A 181 9.62 -11.42 0.43
N ALA A 182 8.74 -12.13 1.14
CA ALA A 182 7.38 -11.70 1.42
C ALA A 182 7.29 -10.38 2.19
N ASP A 183 8.26 -10.11 3.04
CA ASP A 183 8.36 -8.90 3.88
C ASP A 183 9.20 -7.78 3.23
N ARG A 184 9.84 -8.01 2.10
CA ARG A 184 10.71 -7.03 1.42
C ARG A 184 10.39 -6.79 -0.03
N SER A 185 9.85 -7.78 -0.74
CA SER A 185 9.49 -7.62 -2.14
C SER A 185 8.42 -6.54 -2.31
N ALA A 186 8.57 -5.72 -3.31
CA ALA A 186 7.61 -4.72 -3.71
C ALA A 186 7.36 -4.82 -5.22
N LEU A 187 6.19 -4.42 -5.66
CA LEU A 187 5.89 -4.20 -7.07
C LEU A 187 6.02 -2.71 -7.39
N GLU A 188 6.11 -2.36 -8.67
CA GLU A 188 6.28 -0.98 -9.12
C GLU A 188 5.22 -0.03 -8.56
N ASP A 189 3.97 -0.52 -8.44
CA ASP A 189 2.83 0.24 -7.90
C ASP A 189 2.70 0.16 -6.37
N SER A 190 3.66 -0.44 -5.68
CA SER A 190 3.60 -0.54 -4.22
C SER A 190 3.97 0.78 -3.58
N PHE A 191 3.37 1.04 -2.40
CA PHE A 191 3.71 2.22 -1.63
C PHE A 191 5.08 2.10 -0.98
N LEU A 192 5.65 3.25 -0.67
CA LEU A 192 6.91 3.33 0.04
C LEU A 192 6.78 2.65 1.40
N ARG A 193 7.65 1.68 1.65
CA ARG A 193 7.81 1.03 2.96
C ARG A 193 9.29 0.98 3.30
N ARG A 194 9.62 1.05 4.59
CA ARG A 194 11.02 1.05 5.06
C ARG A 194 11.83 -0.13 4.54
N HIS A 195 11.20 -1.29 4.41
CA HIS A 195 11.82 -2.54 3.95
C HIS A 195 11.41 -2.95 2.54
N ARG A 196 10.57 -2.15 1.88
CA ARG A 196 10.06 -2.40 0.53
C ARG A 196 10.38 -1.22 -0.36
N PRO A 197 11.58 -1.19 -0.97
CA PRO A 197 11.95 -0.14 -1.89
C PRO A 197 11.00 -0.15 -3.10
N THR A 198 10.47 1.01 -3.43
CA THR A 198 9.59 1.22 -4.58
C THR A 198 9.98 2.50 -5.30
N SER A 199 9.59 2.62 -6.56
CA SER A 199 9.64 3.90 -7.25
C SER A 199 8.54 4.80 -6.71
N ASP A 200 8.92 5.92 -6.10
CA ASP A 200 7.97 6.92 -5.63
C ASP A 200 7.77 7.99 -6.69
N GLY A 201 6.66 7.90 -7.42
CA GLY A 201 6.28 8.88 -8.43
C GLY A 201 5.92 10.26 -7.87
N SER A 202 5.74 10.41 -6.55
CA SER A 202 5.39 11.70 -5.93
C SER A 202 6.45 12.77 -6.11
N LEU A 203 7.70 12.39 -6.26
CA LEU A 203 8.82 13.29 -6.49
C LEU A 203 9.11 13.55 -7.97
N GLY A 204 8.45 12.83 -8.85
CA GLY A 204 8.61 12.93 -10.30
C GLY A 204 9.87 12.27 -10.83
N TRP A 205 9.87 12.00 -12.13
CA TRP A 205 11.01 11.57 -12.89
C TRP A 205 11.57 12.78 -13.65
N GLY A 206 12.81 13.11 -13.40
CA GLY A 206 13.43 14.27 -14.02
C GLY A 206 12.81 15.58 -13.54
N HIS A 207 11.99 16.21 -14.35
CA HIS A 207 11.40 17.51 -14.05
C HIS A 207 9.87 17.50 -13.93
N ASN A 208 9.23 16.35 -14.08
CA ASN A 208 7.77 16.24 -14.07
C ASN A 208 7.31 15.60 -12.77
N SER A 209 6.43 16.29 -12.05
CA SER A 209 5.73 15.72 -10.90
C SER A 209 4.81 14.58 -11.37
N GLN A 210 4.93 13.41 -10.75
CA GLN A 210 4.12 12.23 -11.07
C GLN A 210 3.06 11.95 -10.00
N TRP A 211 2.50 12.97 -9.40
CA TRP A 211 1.38 12.85 -8.47
C TRP A 211 0.14 12.18 -9.09
N LYS A 212 0.14 11.96 -10.39
CA LYS A 212 -0.85 11.14 -11.11
C LYS A 212 -0.50 9.66 -11.13
N THR A 213 0.52 9.25 -10.39
CA THR A 213 0.83 7.84 -10.22
C THR A 213 -0.37 7.16 -9.61
N ASP A 214 -0.73 6.03 -10.15
CA ASP A 214 -2.05 5.45 -9.94
C ASP A 214 -2.23 4.97 -8.50
N PHE A 215 -3.21 5.55 -7.82
CA PHE A 215 -3.74 4.96 -6.62
C PHE A 215 -4.45 3.66 -7.01
N ARG A 216 -3.87 2.51 -6.61
CA ARG A 216 -4.43 1.21 -6.92
C ARG A 216 -5.74 0.99 -6.19
N ARG A 217 -6.77 0.62 -6.93
CA ARG A 217 -8.10 0.36 -6.38
C ARG A 217 -8.39 -1.14 -6.33
N ASP A 218 -8.53 -1.66 -5.09
CA ASP A 218 -9.03 -2.99 -4.79
C ASP A 218 -10.35 -2.87 -4.01
N TYR A 219 -11.36 -3.66 -4.34
CA TYR A 219 -12.69 -3.57 -3.74
C TYR A 219 -13.18 -4.88 -3.16
N LEU A 220 -13.84 -4.79 -2.02
CA LEU A 220 -14.63 -5.86 -1.42
C LEU A 220 -16.12 -5.59 -1.71
N THR A 221 -16.67 -6.23 -2.71
CA THR A 221 -18.09 -6.16 -3.03
C THR A 221 -18.89 -7.23 -2.30
N ALA A 222 -20.20 -7.22 -2.42
CA ALA A 222 -21.06 -8.24 -1.80
C ALA A 222 -20.75 -9.66 -2.33
N ASP A 223 -20.31 -9.79 -3.57
CA ASP A 223 -20.12 -11.02 -4.33
C ASP A 223 -18.67 -11.42 -4.58
N ALA A 224 -17.71 -10.48 -4.50
CA ALA A 224 -16.34 -10.75 -4.90
C ALA A 224 -15.30 -9.83 -4.24
N TYR A 225 -14.06 -10.31 -4.21
CA TYR A 225 -12.87 -9.48 -4.13
C TYR A 225 -12.47 -9.06 -5.55
N ARG A 226 -12.31 -7.77 -5.78
CA ARG A 226 -11.90 -7.21 -7.07
C ARG A 226 -10.57 -6.50 -6.90
N PHE A 227 -9.53 -7.06 -7.46
CA PHE A 227 -8.17 -6.54 -7.36
C PHE A 227 -7.80 -5.74 -8.59
N ASN A 228 -7.18 -4.59 -8.38
CA ASN A 228 -6.61 -3.72 -9.42
C ASN A 228 -7.60 -3.43 -10.55
N VAL A 229 -8.75 -2.87 -10.20
CA VAL A 229 -9.88 -2.69 -11.15
C VAL A 229 -9.57 -1.78 -12.34
N ASP A 230 -8.53 -0.95 -12.22
CA ASP A 230 -8.07 -0.04 -13.28
C ASP A 230 -7.05 -0.64 -14.24
N ALA A 231 -6.61 -1.88 -13.99
CA ALA A 231 -5.64 -2.55 -14.84
C ALA A 231 -6.15 -2.75 -16.27
N ASN A 232 -5.22 -2.70 -17.23
CA ASN A 232 -5.53 -2.78 -18.65
C ASN A 232 -5.88 -4.20 -19.12
N ALA A 233 -5.42 -5.25 -18.39
CA ALA A 233 -5.62 -6.63 -18.78
C ALA A 233 -6.29 -7.49 -17.70
N ASP A 234 -7.08 -8.46 -18.10
CA ASP A 234 -7.55 -9.51 -17.21
C ASP A 234 -6.42 -10.50 -16.91
N ILE A 235 -6.42 -11.07 -15.69
CA ILE A 235 -5.38 -12.00 -15.22
C ILE A 235 -5.17 -13.20 -16.15
N ASP A 236 -6.23 -13.64 -16.81
CA ASP A 236 -6.21 -14.77 -17.75
C ASP A 236 -5.98 -14.33 -19.21
N GLY A 237 -5.79 -13.02 -19.45
CA GLY A 237 -5.49 -12.45 -20.76
C GLY A 237 -3.99 -12.43 -21.09
N GLU A 238 -3.67 -12.05 -22.33
CA GLU A 238 -2.28 -11.76 -22.72
C GLU A 238 -1.80 -10.49 -22.04
N SER A 239 -0.59 -10.52 -21.48
CA SER A 239 0.02 -9.32 -20.92
C SER A 239 0.38 -8.34 -22.03
N PRO A 240 -0.03 -7.07 -21.90
CA PRO A 240 0.37 -6.03 -22.86
C PRO A 240 1.87 -5.71 -22.82
N PHE A 241 2.60 -6.15 -21.78
CA PHE A 241 4.01 -5.82 -21.55
C PHE A 241 4.99 -7.00 -21.69
N GLY A 242 4.49 -8.17 -22.08
CA GLY A 242 5.34 -9.33 -22.41
C GLY A 242 5.96 -10.02 -21.20
N ASP A 243 5.13 -10.47 -20.26
CA ASP A 243 5.59 -11.24 -19.08
C ASP A 243 5.83 -12.70 -19.46
N ALA A 244 6.72 -12.93 -20.37
CA ALA A 244 6.87 -14.23 -21.03
C ALA A 244 7.07 -15.40 -20.05
N ASP A 245 7.52 -15.14 -18.82
CA ASP A 245 8.02 -16.20 -17.95
C ASP A 245 7.18 -16.47 -16.70
N LEU A 246 6.26 -15.56 -16.30
CA LEU A 246 5.45 -15.77 -15.10
C LEU A 246 4.35 -16.82 -15.31
N THR A 247 4.30 -17.80 -14.44
CA THR A 247 3.19 -18.76 -14.43
C THR A 247 1.87 -18.10 -14.05
N PRO A 248 0.70 -18.65 -14.45
CA PRO A 248 -0.60 -18.13 -14.02
C PRO A 248 -0.78 -18.05 -12.49
N ALA A 249 -0.14 -18.95 -11.75
CA ALA A 249 -0.17 -18.94 -10.28
C ALA A 249 0.62 -17.76 -9.72
N GLU A 250 1.82 -17.50 -10.23
CA GLU A 250 2.65 -16.37 -9.84
C GLU A 250 1.97 -15.03 -10.13
N ARG A 251 1.35 -14.88 -11.30
CA ARG A 251 0.57 -13.68 -11.63
C ARG A 251 -0.54 -13.44 -10.60
N ARG A 252 -1.32 -14.48 -10.26
CA ARG A 252 -2.39 -14.36 -9.25
C ARG A 252 -1.86 -14.01 -7.88
N ASP A 253 -0.75 -14.62 -7.45
CA ASP A 253 -0.10 -14.30 -6.18
C ASP A 253 0.37 -12.84 -6.17
N LEU A 254 1.05 -12.37 -7.22
CA LEU A 254 1.49 -10.98 -7.33
C LEU A 254 0.33 -9.98 -7.24
N VAL A 255 -0.77 -10.23 -7.98
CA VAL A 255 -1.94 -9.35 -7.95
C VAL A 255 -2.58 -9.34 -6.57
N ARG A 256 -2.73 -10.50 -5.92
CA ARG A 256 -3.37 -10.63 -4.61
C ARG A 256 -2.53 -10.03 -3.49
N HIS A 257 -1.22 -10.31 -3.49
CA HIS A 257 -0.32 -9.89 -2.43
C HIS A 257 0.31 -8.51 -2.65
N ARG A 258 0.29 -7.99 -3.88
CA ARG A 258 1.02 -6.77 -4.29
C ARG A 258 2.54 -6.87 -4.07
N CYS A 259 3.06 -8.08 -4.00
CA CYS A 259 4.48 -8.38 -3.83
C CYS A 259 4.72 -9.86 -4.14
N ALA A 260 5.97 -10.24 -4.35
CA ALA A 260 6.37 -11.64 -4.30
C ALA A 260 6.30 -12.13 -2.86
N VAL A 261 5.74 -13.33 -2.65
CA VAL A 261 5.65 -13.95 -1.31
C VAL A 261 6.61 -15.14 -1.17
N ARG A 262 7.10 -15.67 -2.29
CA ARG A 262 8.01 -16.83 -2.36
C ARG A 262 9.11 -16.56 -3.37
N ARG A 263 10.19 -17.28 -3.25
CA ARG A 263 11.20 -17.33 -4.31
C ARG A 263 10.63 -17.97 -5.55
N SER A 264 11.01 -17.45 -6.70
CA SER A 264 10.69 -17.99 -8.02
C SER A 264 11.85 -17.70 -8.97
N GLU A 265 12.07 -18.60 -9.93
CA GLU A 265 13.04 -18.39 -11.01
C GLU A 265 12.60 -17.27 -11.97
N HIS A 266 11.32 -16.92 -11.94
CA HIS A 266 10.69 -15.93 -12.83
C HIS A 266 10.53 -14.56 -12.19
N LEU A 267 10.76 -14.43 -10.87
CA LEU A 267 10.63 -13.18 -10.15
C LEU A 267 12.00 -12.61 -9.82
N PRO A 268 12.18 -11.30 -9.97
CA PRO A 268 13.43 -10.65 -9.64
C PRO A 268 13.75 -10.85 -8.16
N ASP A 269 15.01 -10.79 -7.84
CA ASP A 269 15.46 -10.83 -6.46
C ASP A 269 14.93 -9.58 -5.73
N ALA A 270 14.45 -9.75 -4.51
CA ALA A 270 13.93 -8.64 -3.69
C ALA A 270 14.97 -7.52 -3.47
N GLU A 271 16.25 -7.81 -3.72
CA GLU A 271 17.34 -6.85 -3.66
C GLU A 271 17.42 -5.92 -4.88
N ASN A 272 16.76 -6.24 -5.99
CA ASN A 272 16.79 -5.42 -7.20
C ASN A 272 15.39 -4.87 -7.57
N PRO A 273 14.96 -3.77 -6.95
CA PRO A 273 13.62 -3.20 -7.17
C PRO A 273 13.41 -2.65 -8.59
N ASP A 274 14.48 -2.35 -9.33
CA ASP A 274 14.39 -1.87 -10.70
C ASP A 274 13.95 -2.99 -11.68
N GLU A 275 13.98 -4.24 -11.22
CA GLU A 275 13.55 -5.42 -11.98
C GLU A 275 12.17 -5.95 -11.54
N ASN A 276 11.48 -5.23 -10.65
CA ASN A 276 10.15 -5.64 -10.22
C ASN A 276 9.17 -5.69 -11.41
N PRO A 277 8.39 -6.77 -11.56
CA PRO A 277 7.47 -6.88 -12.66
C PRO A 277 6.36 -5.84 -12.55
N LEU A 278 6.08 -5.19 -13.67
CA LEU A 278 4.91 -4.34 -13.79
C LEU A 278 3.65 -5.21 -13.70
N VAL A 279 2.76 -4.91 -12.77
CA VAL A 279 1.52 -5.67 -12.55
C VAL A 279 0.35 -4.85 -13.04
N ASP A 280 -0.05 -5.08 -14.29
CA ASP A 280 -1.18 -4.41 -14.91
C ASP A 280 -2.35 -5.38 -15.20
N TRP A 281 -2.57 -6.31 -14.27
CA TRP A 281 -3.67 -7.26 -14.32
C TRP A 281 -4.74 -6.97 -13.28
N ARG A 282 -5.99 -7.10 -13.69
CA ARG A 282 -7.13 -7.17 -12.78
C ARG A 282 -7.52 -8.61 -12.51
N LEU A 283 -7.97 -8.87 -11.30
CA LEU A 283 -8.42 -10.18 -10.85
C LEU A 283 -9.73 -10.05 -10.09
N THR A 284 -10.71 -10.88 -10.42
CA THR A 284 -11.94 -11.03 -9.64
C THR A 284 -11.97 -12.41 -9.00
N VAL A 285 -12.14 -12.46 -7.69
CA VAL A 285 -12.26 -13.70 -6.91
C VAL A 285 -13.63 -13.72 -6.24
N PRO A 286 -14.54 -14.64 -6.64
CA PRO A 286 -15.83 -14.76 -5.99
C PRO A 286 -15.70 -15.03 -4.48
N ARG A 287 -16.59 -14.47 -3.69
CA ARG A 287 -16.72 -14.80 -2.27
C ARG A 287 -17.54 -16.07 -2.13
N SER A 288 -16.99 -17.03 -1.39
CA SER A 288 -17.69 -18.27 -1.02
C SER A 288 -18.62 -18.05 0.15
#